data_647c32ea9892ddb1566e04b2f32abdef
#
_entry.id   647c32ea9892ddb1566e04b2f32abdef
#
_cell.length_a   1.000
_cell.length_b   1.000
_cell.length_c   1.000
_cell.angle_alpha   90.00
_cell.angle_beta   90.00
_cell.angle_gamma   90.00
#
_symmetry.space_group_name_H-M   'P 1'
#
loop_
_entity.id
_entity.type
_entity.pdbx_description
1 polymer ?
#
loop_
_entity_poly.entity_id
_entity_poly.type
_entity_poly.pdbx_seq_one_letter_code
_entity_poly.pdbx_strand_id
1 'polypeptide(L)'
;LNLIKDLLLVNKLTVKKSIKSFSKNWMLIFTGLVYTLLNILILFILNTFFKGPLYILVGFIMAIVSSSLISNYLYLLSNIINYDRITMGNFKEGFKFYLWKIYGVFFIAWIANYLLSLLTGILGTSGDLVNKIISIIILIGLNPLPETIYQKYYSPFESIQYAFEFMKGNWFNWLLPNILL
;
A
#
# COMPACT_ATOMS: atom_id res chain seq x y z
N LEU A 1 25.44 -1.53 -23.51
CA LEU A 1 24.43 -2.32 -24.28
C LEU A 1 24.00 -3.61 -23.55
N ASN A 2 24.90 -4.24 -22.75
CA ASN A 2 24.58 -5.47 -22.00
C ASN A 2 23.60 -5.20 -20.85
N LEU A 3 23.73 -4.09 -20.14
CA LEU A 3 22.92 -3.73 -18.97
C LEU A 3 21.43 -3.58 -19.32
N ILE A 4 21.12 -2.97 -20.47
CA ILE A 4 19.74 -2.84 -20.98
C ILE A 4 19.18 -4.20 -21.42
N LYS A 5 19.99 -5.05 -22.06
CA LYS A 5 19.59 -6.39 -22.44
C LYS A 5 19.32 -7.27 -21.21
N ASP A 6 20.16 -7.20 -20.21
CA ASP A 6 20.00 -7.95 -18.95
C ASP A 6 18.77 -7.48 -18.18
N LEU A 7 18.54 -6.17 -18.10
CA LEU A 7 17.32 -5.58 -17.53
C LEU A 7 16.06 -6.07 -18.24
N LEU A 8 16.04 -6.04 -19.58
CA LEU A 8 14.91 -6.50 -20.37
C LEU A 8 14.68 -8.01 -20.19
N LEU A 9 15.72 -8.81 -20.10
CA LEU A 9 15.64 -10.25 -19.94
C LEU A 9 15.10 -10.64 -18.56
N VAL A 10 15.59 -10.01 -17.50
CA VAL A 10 15.11 -10.20 -16.11
C VAL A 10 13.66 -9.78 -16.00
N ASN A 11 13.30 -8.61 -16.55
CA ASN A 11 11.91 -8.13 -16.53
C ASN A 11 10.97 -9.05 -17.31
N LYS A 12 11.37 -9.54 -18.47
CA LYS A 12 10.56 -10.51 -19.26
C LYS A 12 10.30 -11.81 -18.49
N LEU A 13 11.30 -12.35 -17.80
CA LEU A 13 11.15 -13.54 -16.98
C LEU A 13 10.23 -13.30 -15.79
N THR A 14 10.40 -12.15 -15.11
CA THR A 14 9.59 -11.74 -13.96
C THR A 14 8.13 -11.56 -14.37
N VAL A 15 7.86 -10.83 -15.45
CA VAL A 15 6.51 -10.62 -15.99
C VAL A 15 5.86 -11.96 -16.36
N LYS A 16 6.58 -12.84 -17.06
CA LYS A 16 6.05 -14.16 -17.41
C LYS A 16 5.69 -14.99 -16.18
N LYS A 17 6.53 -14.97 -15.14
CA LYS A 17 6.27 -15.66 -13.88
C LYS A 17 5.08 -15.05 -13.15
N SER A 18 4.99 -13.71 -13.11
CA SER A 18 3.88 -12.98 -12.50
C SER A 18 2.55 -13.30 -13.18
N ILE A 19 2.47 -13.21 -14.51
CA ILE A 19 1.26 -13.55 -15.28
C ILE A 19 0.82 -14.99 -15.00
N LYS A 20 1.75 -15.95 -14.98
CA LYS A 20 1.43 -17.35 -14.66
C LYS A 20 0.89 -17.51 -13.26
N SER A 21 1.52 -16.86 -12.27
CA SER A 21 1.09 -16.91 -10.87
C SER A 21 -0.27 -16.22 -10.68
N PHE A 22 -0.50 -15.08 -11.32
CA PHE A 22 -1.79 -14.38 -11.31
C PHE A 22 -2.91 -15.20 -11.96
N SER A 23 -2.66 -15.81 -13.14
CA SER A 23 -3.65 -16.65 -13.81
C SER A 23 -4.07 -17.84 -12.93
N LYS A 24 -3.13 -18.42 -12.19
CA LYS A 24 -3.41 -19.53 -11.25
C LYS A 24 -4.19 -19.06 -10.03
N ASN A 25 -3.93 -17.83 -9.54
CA ASN A 25 -4.50 -17.25 -8.34
C ASN A 25 -5.41 -16.04 -8.65
N TRP A 26 -6.20 -16.10 -9.73
CA TRP A 26 -7.10 -15.03 -10.17
C TRP A 26 -8.03 -14.52 -9.05
N MET A 27 -8.33 -15.38 -8.08
CA MET A 27 -9.12 -15.04 -6.89
C MET A 27 -8.53 -13.85 -6.12
N LEU A 28 -7.21 -13.63 -6.14
CA LEU A 28 -6.59 -12.48 -5.49
C LEU A 28 -7.05 -11.15 -6.12
N ILE A 29 -7.15 -11.08 -7.45
CA ILE A 29 -7.62 -9.88 -8.15
C ILE A 29 -9.07 -9.59 -7.72
N PHE A 30 -9.90 -10.63 -7.70
CA PHE A 30 -11.29 -10.51 -7.28
C PHE A 30 -11.43 -10.07 -5.81
N THR A 31 -10.56 -10.58 -4.95
CA THR A 31 -10.49 -10.17 -3.53
C THR A 31 -10.18 -8.68 -3.40
N GLY A 32 -9.25 -8.14 -4.17
CA GLY A 32 -8.96 -6.71 -4.18
C GLY A 32 -10.16 -5.84 -4.57
N LEU A 33 -10.88 -6.24 -5.62
CA LEU A 33 -12.12 -5.55 -6.03
C LEU A 33 -13.19 -5.60 -4.95
N VAL A 34 -13.43 -6.78 -4.37
CA VAL A 34 -14.41 -6.96 -3.29
C VAL A 34 -14.05 -6.09 -2.08
N TYR A 35 -12.78 -6.03 -1.69
CA TYR A 35 -12.34 -5.23 -0.55
C TYR A 35 -12.48 -3.73 -0.81
N THR A 36 -12.23 -3.27 -2.03
CA THR A 36 -12.49 -1.88 -2.42
C THR A 36 -13.99 -1.55 -2.29
N LEU A 37 -14.86 -2.40 -2.81
CA LEU A 37 -16.32 -2.22 -2.71
C LEU A 37 -16.79 -2.27 -1.26
N LEU A 38 -16.28 -3.19 -0.45
CA LEU A 38 -16.60 -3.26 0.98
C LEU A 38 -16.16 -1.99 1.73
N ASN A 39 -14.98 -1.46 1.42
CA ASN A 39 -14.48 -0.23 2.02
C ASN A 39 -15.41 0.96 1.71
N ILE A 40 -15.81 1.12 0.45
CA ILE A 40 -16.76 2.16 0.01
C ILE A 40 -18.12 1.98 0.69
N LEU A 41 -18.64 0.76 0.75
CA LEU A 41 -19.94 0.45 1.38
C LEU A 41 -19.94 0.80 2.87
N ILE A 42 -18.89 0.39 3.60
CA ILE A 42 -18.77 0.68 5.03
C ILE A 42 -18.65 2.18 5.25
N LEU A 43 -17.86 2.90 4.44
CA LEU A 43 -17.76 4.36 4.52
C LEU A 43 -19.12 5.02 4.30
N PHE A 44 -19.89 4.58 3.32
CA PHE A 44 -21.24 5.09 3.06
C PHE A 44 -22.18 4.87 4.25
N ILE A 45 -22.16 3.67 4.82
CA ILE A 45 -22.96 3.33 6.01
C ILE A 45 -22.56 4.23 7.18
N LEU A 46 -21.27 4.34 7.48
CA LEU A 46 -20.78 5.14 8.60
C LEU A 46 -21.15 6.63 8.44
N ASN A 47 -21.04 7.19 7.25
CA ASN A 47 -21.41 8.58 6.96
C ASN A 47 -22.93 8.83 7.14
N THR A 48 -23.75 7.80 6.99
CA THR A 48 -25.20 7.91 7.21
C THR A 48 -25.54 7.98 8.69
N PHE A 49 -24.86 7.18 9.51
CA PHE A 49 -25.15 7.05 10.95
C PHE A 49 -24.40 8.07 11.82
N PHE A 50 -23.18 8.42 11.47
CA PHE A 50 -22.32 9.33 12.27
C PHE A 50 -22.35 10.73 11.70
N LYS A 51 -22.96 11.68 12.43
CA LYS A 51 -23.04 13.10 12.05
C LYS A 51 -22.53 14.00 13.18
N GLY A 52 -22.20 15.24 12.83
CA GLY A 52 -21.71 16.24 13.80
C GLY A 52 -20.40 15.82 14.48
N PRO A 53 -20.25 16.04 15.78
CA PRO A 53 -18.99 15.73 16.50
C PRO A 53 -18.60 14.24 16.44
N LEU A 54 -19.56 13.34 16.31
CA LEU A 54 -19.31 11.90 16.23
C LEU A 54 -18.67 11.47 14.89
N TYR A 55 -18.66 12.36 13.89
CA TYR A 55 -18.02 12.09 12.60
C TYR A 55 -16.52 11.74 12.70
N ILE A 56 -15.84 12.23 13.74
CA ILE A 56 -14.43 11.89 14.00
C ILE A 56 -14.23 10.37 14.16
N LEU A 57 -15.22 9.66 14.70
CA LEU A 57 -15.18 8.20 14.87
C LEU A 57 -15.13 7.47 13.52
N VAL A 58 -15.72 8.03 12.48
CA VAL A 58 -15.70 7.44 11.13
C VAL A 58 -14.26 7.26 10.66
N GLY A 59 -13.41 8.26 10.87
CA GLY A 59 -11.99 8.18 10.49
C GLY A 59 -11.26 7.04 11.21
N PHE A 60 -11.46 6.88 12.51
CA PHE A 60 -10.84 5.81 13.29
C PHE A 60 -11.34 4.42 12.88
N ILE A 61 -12.66 4.26 12.73
CA ILE A 61 -13.27 3.00 12.30
C ILE A 61 -12.74 2.64 10.90
N MET A 62 -12.75 3.58 9.97
CA MET A 62 -12.26 3.36 8.61
C MET A 62 -10.76 3.04 8.57
N ALA A 63 -9.95 3.65 9.42
CA ALA A 63 -8.53 3.31 9.51
C ALA A 63 -8.32 1.84 9.93
N ILE A 64 -9.09 1.34 10.90
CA ILE A 64 -9.02 -0.06 11.35
C ILE A 64 -9.54 -1.00 10.25
N VAL A 65 -10.69 -0.69 9.65
CA VAL A 65 -11.29 -1.50 8.58
C VAL A 65 -10.36 -1.57 7.38
N SER A 66 -9.88 -0.44 6.88
CA SER A 66 -8.98 -0.39 5.73
C SER A 66 -7.66 -1.13 6.03
N SER A 67 -7.09 -0.96 7.22
CA SER A 67 -5.88 -1.68 7.63
C SER A 67 -6.11 -3.19 7.68
N SER A 68 -7.29 -3.64 8.12
CA SER A 68 -7.63 -5.06 8.18
C SER A 68 -7.79 -5.67 6.77
N LEU A 69 -8.48 -4.98 5.87
CA LEU A 69 -8.64 -5.42 4.47
C LEU A 69 -7.32 -5.48 3.72
N ILE A 70 -6.49 -4.43 3.87
CA ILE A 70 -5.14 -4.39 3.27
C ILE A 70 -4.26 -5.47 3.89
N SER A 71 -4.33 -5.69 5.21
CA SER A 71 -3.60 -6.77 5.89
C SER A 71 -3.90 -8.12 5.27
N ASN A 72 -5.18 -8.41 5.07
CA ASN A 72 -5.60 -9.65 4.45
C ASN A 72 -5.07 -9.77 3.02
N TYR A 73 -5.22 -8.73 2.20
CA TYR A 73 -4.73 -8.73 0.83
C TYR A 73 -3.22 -8.99 0.73
N LEU A 74 -2.41 -8.30 1.56
CA LEU A 74 -0.96 -8.48 1.59
C LEU A 74 -0.56 -9.86 2.12
N TYR A 75 -1.31 -10.43 3.07
CA TYR A 75 -1.09 -11.77 3.57
C TYR A 75 -1.37 -12.84 2.51
N LEU A 76 -2.47 -12.69 1.75
CA LEU A 76 -2.77 -13.57 0.63
C LEU A 76 -1.71 -13.47 -0.47
N LEU A 77 -1.26 -12.26 -0.80
CA LEU A 77 -0.18 -12.01 -1.75
C LEU A 77 1.13 -12.68 -1.30
N SER A 78 1.51 -12.52 -0.02
CA SER A 78 2.67 -13.18 0.57
C SER A 78 2.59 -14.71 0.46
N ASN A 79 1.42 -15.31 0.69
CA ASN A 79 1.21 -16.75 0.55
C ASN A 79 1.35 -17.22 -0.90
N ILE A 80 0.88 -16.43 -1.88
CA ILE A 80 1.08 -16.75 -3.29
C ILE A 80 2.56 -16.72 -3.66
N ILE A 81 3.30 -15.71 -3.19
CA ILE A 81 4.73 -15.56 -3.51
C ILE A 81 5.54 -16.70 -2.90
N ASN A 82 5.24 -17.10 -1.67
CA ASN A 82 6.02 -18.09 -0.92
C ASN A 82 5.57 -19.54 -1.19
N TYR A 83 4.27 -19.77 -1.41
CA TYR A 83 3.69 -21.12 -1.48
C TYR A 83 2.90 -21.39 -2.77
N ASP A 84 2.80 -20.41 -3.67
CA ASP A 84 2.07 -20.49 -4.95
C ASP A 84 0.59 -20.91 -4.82
N ARG A 85 -0.02 -20.67 -3.64
CA ARG A 85 -1.42 -21.03 -3.37
C ARG A 85 -2.06 -20.19 -2.27
N ILE A 86 -3.39 -20.08 -2.32
CA ILE A 86 -4.24 -19.51 -1.28
C ILE A 86 -5.14 -20.63 -0.72
N THR A 87 -5.35 -20.63 0.59
CA THR A 87 -6.30 -21.51 1.28
C THR A 87 -7.34 -20.68 2.02
N MET A 88 -8.51 -21.29 2.34
CA MET A 88 -9.54 -20.62 3.15
C MET A 88 -9.05 -20.24 4.56
N GLY A 89 -8.11 -20.96 5.13
CA GLY A 89 -7.44 -20.60 6.38
C GLY A 89 -6.72 -19.26 6.29
N ASN A 90 -6.02 -19.02 5.15
CA ASN A 90 -5.30 -17.78 4.92
C ASN A 90 -6.22 -16.54 4.95
N PHE A 91 -7.47 -16.65 4.46
CA PHE A 91 -8.44 -15.55 4.55
C PHE A 91 -8.78 -15.17 5.99
N LYS A 92 -8.91 -16.12 6.91
CA LYS A 92 -9.25 -15.85 8.31
C LYS A 92 -8.09 -15.20 9.05
N GLU A 93 -6.89 -15.69 8.85
CA GLU A 93 -5.69 -15.23 9.54
C GLU A 93 -5.21 -13.87 9.03
N GLY A 94 -5.31 -13.63 7.73
CA GLY A 94 -4.77 -12.46 7.08
C GLY A 94 -5.32 -11.13 7.59
N PHE A 95 -6.58 -11.08 8.06
CA PHE A 95 -7.17 -9.85 8.59
C PHE A 95 -6.45 -9.25 9.79
N LYS A 96 -5.77 -10.07 10.58
CA LYS A 96 -5.07 -9.65 11.80
C LYS A 96 -3.56 -9.57 11.62
N PHE A 97 -3.00 -10.29 10.64
CA PHE A 97 -1.58 -10.57 10.57
C PHE A 97 -0.72 -9.30 10.46
N TYR A 98 -1.03 -8.41 9.54
CA TYR A 98 -0.34 -7.13 9.37
C TYR A 98 -1.16 -5.91 9.86
N LEU A 99 -2.34 -6.13 10.47
CA LEU A 99 -3.27 -5.07 10.84
C LEU A 99 -2.59 -3.92 11.58
N TRP A 100 -1.92 -4.22 12.69
CA TRP A 100 -1.30 -3.19 13.52
C TRP A 100 -0.12 -2.51 12.86
N LYS A 101 0.59 -3.23 12.00
CA LYS A 101 1.69 -2.66 11.22
C LYS A 101 1.16 -1.64 10.21
N ILE A 102 0.12 -1.99 9.48
CA ILE A 102 -0.52 -1.12 8.48
C ILE A 102 -1.22 0.06 9.17
N TYR A 103 -1.94 -0.20 10.25
CA TYR A 103 -2.55 0.86 11.06
C TYR A 103 -1.51 1.87 11.56
N GLY A 104 -0.36 1.39 12.04
CA GLY A 104 0.76 2.24 12.45
C GLY A 104 1.33 3.08 11.30
N VAL A 105 1.44 2.51 10.11
CA VAL A 105 1.84 3.25 8.91
C VAL A 105 0.83 4.35 8.58
N PHE A 106 -0.47 4.05 8.60
CA PHE A 106 -1.52 5.06 8.37
C PHE A 106 -1.52 6.16 9.43
N PHE A 107 -1.27 5.80 10.69
CA PHE A 107 -1.17 6.77 11.77
C PHE A 107 0.02 7.72 11.57
N ILE A 108 1.19 7.21 11.21
CA ILE A 108 2.38 8.02 10.89
C ILE A 108 2.09 8.93 9.68
N ALA A 109 1.49 8.38 8.63
CA ALA A 109 1.12 9.13 7.44
C ALA A 109 0.10 10.24 7.76
N TRP A 110 -0.87 9.98 8.64
CA TRP A 110 -1.84 10.98 9.09
C TRP A 110 -1.16 12.12 9.84
N ILE A 111 -0.26 11.83 10.78
CA ILE A 111 0.51 12.87 11.50
C ILE A 111 1.36 13.69 10.51
N ALA A 112 2.08 13.01 9.60
CA ALA A 112 2.91 13.67 8.60
C ALA A 112 2.09 14.61 7.70
N ASN A 113 0.92 14.15 7.25
CA ASN A 113 0.02 14.96 6.42
C ASN A 113 -0.56 16.15 7.20
N TYR A 114 -0.89 15.98 8.48
CA TYR A 114 -1.33 17.06 9.34
C TYR A 114 -0.25 18.13 9.50
N LEU A 115 0.99 17.75 9.80
CA LEU A 115 2.13 18.66 9.90
C LEU A 115 2.40 19.38 8.57
N LEU A 116 2.33 18.63 7.46
CA LEU A 116 2.49 19.19 6.12
C LEU A 116 1.41 20.25 5.82
N SER A 117 0.17 19.97 6.18
CA SER A 117 -0.95 20.94 5.97
C SER A 117 -0.76 22.23 6.79
N LEU A 118 -0.22 22.16 7.99
CA LEU A 118 0.12 23.34 8.78
C LEU A 118 1.23 24.16 8.10
N LEU A 119 2.29 23.51 7.61
CA LEU A 119 3.40 24.18 6.94
C LEU A 119 2.95 24.83 5.62
N THR A 120 2.18 24.12 4.82
CA THR A 120 1.68 24.62 3.52
C THR A 120 0.64 25.72 3.70
N GLY A 121 -0.14 25.71 4.79
CA GLY A 121 -1.07 26.78 5.15
C GLY A 121 -0.37 28.13 5.39
N ILE A 122 0.84 28.12 5.94
CA ILE A 122 1.65 29.34 6.16
C ILE A 122 2.13 29.93 4.81
N LEU A 123 2.34 29.09 3.77
CA LEU A 123 2.86 29.48 2.48
C LEU A 123 1.79 30.08 1.53
N GLY A 124 0.53 30.09 1.92
CA GLY A 124 -0.58 30.61 1.11
C GLY A 124 -0.71 29.87 -0.24
N THR A 125 -0.86 30.62 -1.34
CA THR A 125 -1.04 30.05 -2.68
C THR A 125 0.13 29.17 -3.16
N SER A 126 1.36 29.44 -2.70
CA SER A 126 2.53 28.59 -3.01
C SER A 126 2.50 27.25 -2.28
N GLY A 127 1.73 27.15 -1.19
CA GLY A 127 1.60 25.92 -0.38
C GLY A 127 1.01 24.76 -1.16
N ASP A 128 0.05 25.01 -2.07
CA ASP A 128 -0.56 23.96 -2.90
C ASP A 128 0.46 23.30 -3.83
N LEU A 129 1.35 24.08 -4.41
CA LEU A 129 2.40 23.57 -5.30
C LEU A 129 3.41 22.73 -4.49
N VAL A 130 3.84 23.24 -3.34
CA VAL A 130 4.72 22.51 -2.42
C VAL A 130 4.09 21.18 -1.99
N ASN A 131 2.81 21.20 -1.62
CA ASN A 131 2.08 19.99 -1.23
C ASN A 131 2.03 18.95 -2.35
N LYS A 132 1.77 19.36 -3.59
CA LYS A 132 1.78 18.47 -4.76
C LYS A 132 3.15 17.83 -4.98
N ILE A 133 4.23 18.63 -4.92
CA ILE A 133 5.60 18.11 -5.09
C ILE A 133 5.92 17.08 -4.01
N ILE A 134 5.65 17.41 -2.75
CA ILE A 134 5.90 16.49 -1.62
C ILE A 134 5.08 15.21 -1.78
N SER A 135 3.80 15.31 -2.18
CA SER A 135 2.94 14.15 -2.41
C SER A 135 3.50 13.22 -3.50
N ILE A 136 4.06 13.77 -4.58
CA ILE A 136 4.70 12.98 -5.63
C ILE A 136 5.96 12.29 -5.09
N ILE A 137 6.79 12.99 -4.32
CA ILE A 137 7.98 12.40 -3.70
C ILE A 137 7.61 11.24 -2.76
N ILE A 138 6.57 11.44 -1.95
CA ILE A 138 6.04 10.39 -1.04
C ILE A 138 5.51 9.20 -1.84
N LEU A 139 4.71 9.44 -2.89
CA LEU A 139 4.16 8.39 -3.74
C LEU A 139 5.26 7.53 -4.37
N ILE A 140 6.30 8.18 -4.90
CA ILE A 140 7.45 7.48 -5.49
C ILE A 140 8.26 6.76 -4.39
N GLY A 141 8.60 7.46 -3.32
CA GLY A 141 9.47 6.95 -2.25
C GLY A 141 8.85 5.80 -1.47
N LEU A 142 7.52 5.78 -1.30
CA LEU A 142 6.79 4.72 -0.61
C LEU A 142 6.20 3.66 -1.54
N ASN A 143 6.51 3.71 -2.84
CA ASN A 143 6.02 2.69 -3.79
C ASN A 143 6.35 1.25 -3.35
N PRO A 144 7.55 0.89 -2.82
CA PRO A 144 7.86 -0.47 -2.34
C PRO A 144 7.38 -0.77 -0.91
N LEU A 145 6.60 0.12 -0.30
CA LEU A 145 6.13 -0.06 1.08
C LEU A 145 5.26 -1.32 1.27
N PRO A 146 4.31 -1.67 0.37
CA PRO A 146 3.56 -2.92 0.47
C PRO A 146 4.48 -4.14 0.57
N GLU A 147 5.48 -4.23 -0.30
CA GLU A 147 6.45 -5.32 -0.30
C GLU A 147 7.26 -5.36 0.99
N THR A 148 7.66 -4.21 1.51
CA THR A 148 8.37 -4.11 2.78
C THR A 148 7.51 -4.61 3.94
N ILE A 149 6.19 -4.35 3.91
CA ILE A 149 5.27 -4.79 4.95
C ILE A 149 5.23 -6.32 5.05
N TYR A 150 5.09 -7.03 3.93
CA TYR A 150 4.91 -8.48 3.97
C TYR A 150 6.21 -9.30 3.86
N GLN A 151 7.32 -8.68 3.42
CA GLN A 151 8.60 -9.38 3.29
C GLN A 151 9.54 -9.17 4.49
N LYS A 152 9.35 -8.12 5.28
CA LYS A 152 10.27 -7.73 6.36
C LYS A 152 9.56 -7.68 7.72
N TYR A 153 10.26 -8.10 8.76
CA TYR A 153 9.77 -8.00 10.15
C TYR A 153 10.11 -6.66 10.79
N TYR A 154 9.85 -5.56 10.06
CA TYR A 154 10.10 -4.19 10.53
C TYR A 154 8.88 -3.61 11.24
N SER A 155 9.12 -2.68 12.16
CA SER A 155 8.09 -1.80 12.71
C SER A 155 7.47 -0.92 11.61
N PRO A 156 6.34 -0.25 11.87
CA PRO A 156 5.74 0.68 10.92
C PRO A 156 6.71 1.76 10.43
N PHE A 157 7.44 2.39 11.36
CA PHE A 157 8.41 3.45 11.04
C PHE A 157 9.60 2.93 10.23
N GLU A 158 10.20 1.82 10.66
CA GLU A 158 11.29 1.17 9.93
C GLU A 158 10.88 0.73 8.52
N SER A 159 9.62 0.30 8.34
CA SER A 159 9.09 -0.06 7.02
C SER A 159 9.04 1.14 6.08
N ILE A 160 8.64 2.32 6.57
CA ILE A 160 8.64 3.57 5.83
C ILE A 160 10.08 3.98 5.49
N GLN A 161 10.96 3.97 6.47
CA GLN A 161 12.36 4.33 6.30
C GLN A 161 13.04 3.43 5.27
N TYR A 162 12.88 2.11 5.40
CA TYR A 162 13.44 1.15 4.47
C TYR A 162 12.93 1.33 3.04
N ALA A 163 11.63 1.62 2.86
CA ALA A 163 11.06 1.87 1.53
C ALA A 163 11.74 3.08 0.86
N PHE A 164 11.94 4.17 1.59
CA PHE A 164 12.65 5.34 1.06
C PHE A 164 14.11 5.06 0.76
N GLU A 165 14.83 4.38 1.65
CA GLU A 165 16.24 4.01 1.44
C GLU A 165 16.41 3.09 0.23
N PHE A 166 15.52 2.10 0.09
CA PHE A 166 15.49 1.22 -1.08
C PHE A 166 15.30 2.01 -2.37
N MET A 167 14.35 2.96 -2.39
CA MET A 167 14.09 3.78 -3.58
C MET A 167 15.24 4.69 -3.95
N LYS A 168 16.00 5.23 -2.99
CA LYS A 168 17.20 6.04 -3.29
C LYS A 168 18.22 5.31 -4.17
N GLY A 169 18.42 4.01 -3.93
CA GLY A 169 19.37 3.19 -4.68
C GLY A 169 18.78 2.47 -5.89
N ASN A 170 17.47 2.24 -5.92
CA ASN A 170 16.87 1.31 -6.88
C ASN A 170 15.69 1.90 -7.69
N TRP A 171 15.44 3.22 -7.60
CA TRP A 171 14.26 3.84 -8.19
C TRP A 171 14.04 3.50 -9.66
N PHE A 172 15.10 3.49 -10.47
CA PHE A 172 15.02 3.21 -11.90
C PHE A 172 14.64 1.75 -12.18
N ASN A 173 15.33 0.82 -11.50
CA ASN A 173 15.09 -0.63 -11.66
C ASN A 173 13.72 -1.05 -11.10
N TRP A 174 13.21 -0.30 -10.12
CA TRP A 174 11.93 -0.58 -9.48
C TRP A 174 10.75 0.02 -10.24
N LEU A 175 10.83 1.31 -10.63
CA LEU A 175 9.72 1.98 -11.31
C LEU A 175 9.53 1.53 -12.76
N LEU A 176 10.61 1.21 -13.47
CA LEU A 176 10.52 0.82 -14.87
C LEU A 176 9.55 -0.36 -15.11
N PRO A 177 9.64 -1.49 -14.39
CA PRO A 177 8.66 -2.58 -14.52
C PRO A 177 7.25 -2.19 -14.09
N ASN A 178 7.12 -1.35 -13.05
CA ASN A 178 5.82 -0.92 -12.52
C ASN A 178 5.08 0.06 -13.44
N ILE A 179 5.78 0.75 -14.34
CA ILE A 179 5.18 1.62 -15.37
C ILE A 179 4.78 0.81 -16.61
N LEU A 180 5.49 -0.31 -16.88
CA LEU A 180 5.26 -1.15 -18.06
C LEU A 180 4.19 -2.23 -17.85
N LEU A 181 3.78 -2.48 -16.62
CA LEU A 181 2.72 -3.42 -16.21
C LEU A 181 1.41 -2.70 -15.96
#